data_f78538507809a75734873b7fa8351316
#
_entry.id   f78538507809a75734873b7fa8351316
#
_cell.length_a   1.000
_cell.length_b   1.000
_cell.length_c   1.000
_cell.angle_alpha   90.00
_cell.angle_beta   90.00
_cell.angle_gamma   90.00
#
_symmetry.space_group_name_H-M   'P 1'
#
loop_
_entity.id
_entity.type
_entity.pdbx_description
1 polymer ?
#
loop_
_entity_poly.entity_id
_entity_poly.type
_entity_poly.pdbx_seq_one_letter_code
_entity_poly.pdbx_strand_id
1 'polypeptide(L)'
;MPRHPLAREAMGGASVKRKEKRAVTRDALRVTSDEYTEAHAKSGVTADLPEIETWPNQYKGYEITIEIPEYTAICPKTGLPDFGTIRLRYMPDKACLELKSLKLYIHAYRNLGIFYENAVNRILQDVVAACRPVWARVTGEFTARGGLHSTIEAKYP
;
A
#
# COMPACT_ATOMS: atom_id res chain seq x y z
N MET A 1 76.19 -9.87 45.92
CA MET A 1 74.97 -9.28 45.40
C MET A 1 74.82 -9.69 43.96
N PRO A 2 73.90 -10.59 43.63
CA PRO A 2 73.68 -11.03 42.26
C PRO A 2 72.68 -10.11 41.56
N ARG A 3 72.89 -9.82 40.28
CA ARG A 3 72.07 -9.03 39.41
C ARG A 3 70.95 -9.88 38.81
N HIS A 4 69.73 -9.38 38.91
CA HIS A 4 68.54 -9.98 38.30
C HIS A 4 68.50 -9.71 36.79
N PRO A 5 68.20 -10.69 35.93
CA PRO A 5 67.99 -10.44 34.51
C PRO A 5 66.52 -10.06 34.26
N LEU A 6 66.31 -8.96 33.54
CA LEU A 6 64.96 -8.52 33.05
C LEU A 6 64.52 -9.42 31.93
N ALA A 7 63.34 -10.07 32.13
CA ALA A 7 62.61 -10.79 31.09
C ALA A 7 62.03 -9.79 30.10
N ARG A 8 62.32 -9.96 28.81
CA ARG A 8 61.67 -9.26 27.71
C ARG A 8 60.39 -10.03 27.39
N GLU A 9 59.25 -9.45 27.71
CA GLU A 9 57.98 -9.93 27.22
C GLU A 9 57.82 -9.54 25.73
N ALA A 10 57.58 -10.54 24.91
CA ALA A 10 57.27 -10.40 23.49
C ALA A 10 55.83 -9.87 23.33
N MET A 11 55.71 -8.66 22.85
CA MET A 11 54.40 -8.14 22.42
C MET A 11 53.95 -8.87 21.14
N GLY A 12 52.95 -9.74 21.30
CA GLY A 12 52.25 -10.36 20.19
C GLY A 12 51.42 -9.32 19.40
N GLY A 13 51.84 -9.07 18.16
CA GLY A 13 51.14 -8.20 17.25
C GLY A 13 49.76 -8.79 16.89
N ALA A 14 48.71 -8.17 17.39
CA ALA A 14 47.34 -8.47 16.96
C ALA A 14 47.16 -7.98 15.53
N SER A 15 47.11 -8.90 14.59
CA SER A 15 46.75 -8.63 13.20
C SER A 15 45.27 -8.17 13.13
N VAL A 16 45.07 -6.87 12.98
CA VAL A 16 43.73 -6.30 12.69
C VAL A 16 43.38 -6.72 11.29
N LYS A 17 42.52 -7.73 11.15
CA LYS A 17 41.89 -8.08 9.88
C LYS A 17 41.06 -6.90 9.39
N ARG A 18 41.57 -6.19 8.39
CA ARG A 18 40.89 -5.14 7.65
C ARG A 18 39.70 -5.78 6.99
N LYS A 19 38.45 -5.48 7.46
CA LYS A 19 37.23 -5.86 6.78
C LYS A 19 37.26 -5.20 5.40
N GLU A 20 37.44 -6.00 4.36
CA GLU A 20 37.26 -5.55 2.99
C GLU A 20 35.83 -5.01 2.88
N LYS A 21 35.71 -3.73 2.53
CA LYS A 21 34.47 -3.13 2.12
C LYS A 21 34.09 -3.80 0.81
N ARG A 22 33.12 -4.71 0.86
CA ARG A 22 32.53 -5.36 -0.31
C ARG A 22 32.03 -4.23 -1.22
N ALA A 23 32.71 -4.03 -2.35
CA ALA A 23 32.26 -3.09 -3.37
C ALA A 23 30.87 -3.55 -3.81
N VAL A 24 29.86 -2.67 -3.69
CA VAL A 24 28.52 -2.92 -4.24
C VAL A 24 28.69 -2.95 -5.75
N THR A 25 28.74 -4.14 -6.33
CA THR A 25 28.83 -4.32 -7.77
C THR A 25 27.53 -3.83 -8.42
N ARG A 26 27.62 -3.31 -9.66
CA ARG A 26 26.45 -2.89 -10.44
C ARG A 26 25.37 -3.97 -10.54
N ASP A 27 25.73 -5.24 -10.45
CA ASP A 27 24.79 -6.38 -10.42
C ASP A 27 23.96 -6.46 -9.14
N ALA A 28 24.44 -5.94 -8.00
CA ALA A 28 23.66 -5.85 -6.77
C ALA A 28 22.55 -4.77 -6.83
N LEU A 29 22.61 -3.86 -7.80
CA LEU A 29 21.58 -2.87 -8.11
C LEU A 29 20.62 -3.33 -9.22
N ARG A 30 20.85 -4.48 -9.84
CA ARG A 30 19.86 -5.14 -10.65
C ARG A 30 18.75 -5.59 -9.72
N VAL A 31 17.70 -4.79 -9.63
CA VAL A 31 16.39 -5.26 -9.23
C VAL A 31 16.06 -6.34 -10.26
N THR A 32 16.24 -7.60 -9.90
CA THR A 32 15.71 -8.70 -10.67
C THR A 32 14.23 -8.44 -10.79
N SER A 33 13.77 -8.05 -11.98
CA SER A 33 12.34 -7.98 -12.26
C SER A 33 11.87 -9.42 -12.24
N ASP A 34 11.45 -9.90 -11.06
CA ASP A 34 10.70 -11.14 -11.00
C ASP A 34 9.55 -11.01 -11.99
N GLU A 35 9.40 -12.04 -12.84
CA GLU A 35 8.36 -12.04 -13.84
C GLU A 35 7.00 -11.77 -13.20
N TYR A 36 6.17 -11.03 -13.93
CA TYR A 36 4.81 -10.75 -13.49
C TYR A 36 4.02 -12.06 -13.46
N THR A 37 3.46 -12.42 -12.33
CA THR A 37 2.69 -13.66 -12.18
C THR A 37 1.20 -13.37 -12.08
N GLU A 38 0.36 -14.34 -12.44
CA GLU A 38 -1.08 -14.26 -12.22
C GLU A 38 -1.46 -14.06 -10.75
N ALA A 39 -0.65 -14.59 -9.83
CA ALA A 39 -0.83 -14.39 -8.40
C ALA A 39 -0.70 -12.90 -8.02
N HIS A 40 0.25 -12.17 -8.61
CA HIS A 40 0.36 -10.73 -8.42
C HIS A 40 -0.88 -10.00 -8.91
N ALA A 41 -1.39 -10.35 -10.11
CA ALA A 41 -2.56 -9.72 -10.71
C ALA A 41 -3.84 -9.92 -9.89
N LYS A 42 -3.98 -11.06 -9.21
CA LYS A 42 -5.14 -11.41 -8.37
C LYS A 42 -4.99 -11.01 -6.90
N SER A 43 -3.81 -10.50 -6.50
CA SER A 43 -3.54 -10.16 -5.11
C SER A 43 -4.58 -9.17 -4.57
N GLY A 44 -5.14 -9.46 -3.41
CA GLY A 44 -6.07 -8.61 -2.69
C GLY A 44 -7.50 -8.51 -3.25
N VAL A 45 -7.74 -9.03 -4.48
CA VAL A 45 -9.05 -8.90 -5.15
C VAL A 45 -10.17 -9.62 -4.38
N THR A 46 -9.88 -10.74 -3.74
CA THR A 46 -10.84 -11.55 -2.98
C THR A 46 -10.59 -11.52 -1.47
N ALA A 47 -9.80 -10.54 -0.99
CA ALA A 47 -9.51 -10.41 0.43
C ALA A 47 -10.81 -10.19 1.23
N ASP A 48 -10.85 -10.77 2.43
CA ASP A 48 -11.92 -10.51 3.39
C ASP A 48 -11.69 -9.12 4.02
N LEU A 49 -12.62 -8.20 3.79
CA LEU A 49 -12.55 -6.80 4.24
C LEU A 49 -13.74 -6.51 5.16
N PRO A 50 -13.61 -5.55 6.10
CA PRO A 50 -14.73 -5.11 6.94
C PRO A 50 -15.93 -4.70 6.10
N GLU A 51 -17.12 -5.04 6.57
CA GLU A 51 -18.37 -4.68 5.91
C GLU A 51 -18.60 -3.15 5.96
N ILE A 52 -19.12 -2.60 4.85
CA ILE A 52 -19.56 -1.21 4.79
C ILE A 52 -21.02 -1.15 5.18
N GLU A 53 -21.31 -0.55 6.33
CA GLU A 53 -22.66 -0.33 6.81
C GLU A 53 -23.34 0.83 6.08
N THR A 54 -24.69 0.88 6.16
CA THR A 54 -25.50 1.92 5.53
C THR A 54 -26.62 2.37 6.47
N TRP A 55 -27.16 3.57 6.20
CA TRP A 55 -28.34 4.08 6.88
C TRP A 55 -29.37 4.59 5.86
N PRO A 56 -30.69 4.60 6.19
CA PRO A 56 -31.74 4.97 5.24
C PRO A 56 -31.66 6.42 4.78
N ASN A 57 -31.58 6.63 3.47
CA ASN A 57 -31.58 7.96 2.87
C ASN A 57 -32.99 8.59 2.92
N GLN A 58 -33.07 9.89 3.29
CA GLN A 58 -34.32 10.63 3.44
C GLN A 58 -34.61 11.54 2.25
N TYR A 59 -33.64 11.85 1.40
CA TYR A 59 -33.74 12.85 0.34
C TYR A 59 -33.31 12.29 -1.02
N LYS A 60 -33.68 12.96 -2.10
CA LYS A 60 -33.30 12.57 -3.46
C LYS A 60 -32.60 13.73 -4.18
N GLY A 61 -31.84 13.39 -5.23
CA GLY A 61 -31.29 14.37 -6.15
C GLY A 61 -30.10 15.18 -5.63
N TYR A 62 -29.31 14.60 -4.74
CA TYR A 62 -28.06 15.19 -4.26
C TYR A 62 -26.90 14.20 -4.37
N GLU A 63 -25.69 14.73 -4.37
CA GLU A 63 -24.46 13.96 -4.48
C GLU A 63 -23.66 14.04 -3.20
N ILE A 64 -22.95 12.98 -2.87
CA ILE A 64 -22.02 12.91 -1.76
C ILE A 64 -20.62 12.71 -2.34
N THR A 65 -19.66 13.53 -1.89
CA THR A 65 -18.24 13.36 -2.17
C THR A 65 -17.50 13.07 -0.87
N ILE A 66 -16.75 11.98 -0.85
CA ILE A 66 -15.89 11.58 0.27
C ILE A 66 -14.46 11.52 -0.23
N GLU A 67 -13.57 12.29 0.39
CA GLU A 67 -12.14 12.25 0.10
C GLU A 67 -11.38 11.50 1.18
N ILE A 68 -10.48 10.64 0.76
CA ILE A 68 -9.63 9.81 1.61
C ILE A 68 -8.18 10.09 1.22
N PRO A 69 -7.56 11.16 1.77
CA PRO A 69 -6.23 11.60 1.36
C PRO A 69 -5.09 10.72 1.89
N GLU A 70 -5.37 9.84 2.85
CA GLU A 70 -4.37 8.96 3.48
C GLU A 70 -4.52 7.49 3.06
N TYR A 71 -5.02 7.23 1.85
CA TYR A 71 -5.09 5.87 1.36
C TYR A 71 -3.70 5.26 1.27
N THR A 72 -3.58 4.04 1.80
CA THR A 72 -2.34 3.26 1.77
C THR A 72 -2.67 1.81 1.45
N ALA A 73 -1.84 1.17 0.63
CA ALA A 73 -1.85 -0.26 0.36
C ALA A 73 -0.42 -0.77 0.20
N ILE A 74 -0.23 -2.07 -0.02
CA ILE A 74 1.07 -2.66 -0.29
C ILE A 74 1.13 -3.08 -1.77
N CYS A 75 2.18 -2.68 -2.47
CA CYS A 75 2.40 -3.15 -3.83
C CYS A 75 2.72 -4.65 -3.83
N PRO A 76 1.93 -5.51 -4.49
CA PRO A 76 2.14 -6.95 -4.46
C PRO A 76 3.49 -7.39 -5.01
N LYS A 77 4.07 -6.61 -5.92
CA LYS A 77 5.34 -6.93 -6.56
C LYS A 77 6.56 -6.53 -5.73
N THR A 78 6.50 -5.37 -5.08
CA THR A 78 7.68 -4.80 -4.39
C THR A 78 7.61 -4.95 -2.88
N GLY A 79 6.43 -5.22 -2.31
CA GLY A 79 6.20 -5.20 -0.87
C GLY A 79 6.31 -3.81 -0.24
N LEU A 80 6.47 -2.76 -1.05
CA LEU A 80 6.55 -1.38 -0.58
C LEU A 80 5.16 -0.76 -0.46
N PRO A 81 4.96 0.20 0.47
CA PRO A 81 3.69 0.88 0.62
C PRO A 81 3.41 1.79 -0.59
N ASP A 82 2.15 1.79 -0.99
CA ASP A 82 1.55 2.70 -1.96
C ASP A 82 0.72 3.73 -1.25
N PHE A 83 0.85 5.01 -1.63
CA PHE A 83 0.12 6.12 -1.06
C PHE A 83 -0.70 6.83 -2.13
N GLY A 84 -1.83 7.40 -1.74
CA GLY A 84 -2.65 8.16 -2.65
C GLY A 84 -3.89 8.76 -1.98
N THR A 85 -4.67 9.46 -2.78
CA THR A 85 -5.99 9.97 -2.40
C THR A 85 -7.06 9.19 -3.15
N ILE A 86 -8.01 8.61 -2.43
CA ILE A 86 -9.22 8.05 -3.03
C ILE A 86 -10.33 9.08 -2.89
N ARG A 87 -11.01 9.38 -4.00
CA ARG A 87 -12.20 10.22 -4.03
C ARG A 87 -13.39 9.37 -4.48
N LEU A 88 -14.36 9.20 -3.59
CA LEU A 88 -15.63 8.55 -3.85
C LEU A 88 -16.71 9.62 -4.05
N ARG A 89 -17.38 9.59 -5.18
CA ARG A 89 -18.58 10.40 -5.46
C ARG A 89 -19.74 9.47 -5.80
N TYR A 90 -20.89 9.73 -5.22
CA TYR A 90 -22.08 8.93 -5.52
C TYR A 90 -23.38 9.71 -5.26
N MET A 91 -24.43 9.32 -5.95
CA MET A 91 -25.81 9.78 -5.69
C MET A 91 -26.55 8.65 -4.95
N PRO A 92 -26.87 8.83 -3.66
CA PRO A 92 -27.62 7.79 -2.94
C PRO A 92 -29.04 7.63 -3.48
N ASP A 93 -29.51 6.38 -3.54
CA ASP A 93 -30.94 6.09 -3.79
C ASP A 93 -31.65 5.88 -2.45
N LYS A 94 -31.70 4.66 -1.94
CA LYS A 94 -32.41 4.31 -0.69
C LYS A 94 -31.55 4.33 0.55
N ALA A 95 -30.23 4.29 0.39
CA ALA A 95 -29.27 4.20 1.49
C ALA A 95 -28.06 5.07 1.26
N CYS A 96 -27.54 5.63 2.35
CA CYS A 96 -26.25 6.31 2.41
C CYS A 96 -25.21 5.42 3.09
N LEU A 97 -23.93 5.55 2.72
CA LEU A 97 -22.83 4.87 3.39
C LEU A 97 -22.65 5.40 4.82
N GLU A 98 -22.37 4.49 5.75
CA GLU A 98 -22.00 4.86 7.12
C GLU A 98 -20.48 5.10 7.17
N LEU A 99 -20.07 6.30 7.62
CA LEU A 99 -18.69 6.75 7.47
C LEU A 99 -17.69 6.04 8.40
N LYS A 100 -18.12 5.58 9.58
CA LYS A 100 -17.24 4.87 10.50
C LYS A 100 -16.85 3.50 9.94
N SER A 101 -17.81 2.74 9.43
CA SER A 101 -17.56 1.44 8.79
C SER A 101 -16.75 1.60 7.50
N LEU A 102 -17.08 2.60 6.68
CA LEU A 102 -16.29 2.93 5.49
C LEU A 102 -14.83 3.25 5.86
N LYS A 103 -14.60 4.00 6.94
CA LYS A 103 -13.25 4.27 7.44
C LYS A 103 -12.51 2.97 7.80
N LEU A 104 -13.16 2.05 8.52
CA LEU A 104 -12.55 0.77 8.90
C LEU A 104 -12.26 -0.09 7.67
N TYR A 105 -13.17 -0.12 6.71
CA TYR A 105 -13.00 -0.79 5.42
C TYR A 105 -11.75 -0.27 4.68
N ILE A 106 -11.61 1.05 4.52
CA ILE A 106 -10.45 1.67 3.87
C ILE A 106 -9.15 1.42 4.65
N HIS A 107 -9.21 1.44 5.98
CA HIS A 107 -8.03 1.17 6.82
C HIS A 107 -7.49 -0.26 6.64
N ALA A 108 -8.32 -1.22 6.30
CA ALA A 108 -7.90 -2.61 6.06
C ALA A 108 -6.96 -2.72 4.84
N TYR A 109 -7.03 -1.78 3.89
CA TYR A 109 -6.12 -1.74 2.74
C TYR A 109 -4.65 -1.51 3.13
N ARG A 110 -4.36 -0.92 4.29
CA ARG A 110 -2.99 -0.56 4.71
C ARG A 110 -2.02 -1.75 4.73
N ASN A 111 -2.52 -2.94 5.02
CA ASN A 111 -1.74 -4.16 5.04
C ASN A 111 -2.09 -5.11 3.89
N LEU A 112 -2.92 -4.68 2.94
CA LEU A 112 -3.37 -5.47 1.83
C LEU A 112 -2.45 -5.29 0.63
N GLY A 113 -1.91 -6.41 0.12
CA GLY A 113 -1.21 -6.44 -1.15
C GLY A 113 -2.21 -6.35 -2.31
N ILE A 114 -2.32 -5.19 -2.96
CA ILE A 114 -3.26 -4.96 -4.06
C ILE A 114 -2.75 -3.87 -5.00
N PHE A 115 -2.90 -4.07 -6.32
CA PHE A 115 -2.58 -3.04 -7.31
C PHE A 115 -3.61 -1.91 -7.34
N TYR A 116 -3.21 -0.74 -7.79
CA TYR A 116 -4.04 0.47 -7.88
C TYR A 116 -5.35 0.24 -8.61
N GLU A 117 -5.27 -0.41 -9.77
CA GLU A 117 -6.39 -0.70 -10.65
C GLU A 117 -7.41 -1.60 -9.94
N ASN A 118 -6.93 -2.65 -9.27
CA ASN A 118 -7.77 -3.56 -8.51
C ASN A 118 -8.40 -2.87 -7.30
N ALA A 119 -7.62 -2.06 -6.58
CA ALA A 119 -8.10 -1.35 -5.40
C ALA A 119 -9.26 -0.40 -5.75
N VAL A 120 -9.11 0.44 -6.77
CA VAL A 120 -10.14 1.41 -7.18
C VAL A 120 -11.41 0.69 -7.65
N ASN A 121 -11.27 -0.36 -8.45
CA ASN A 121 -12.41 -1.16 -8.92
C ASN A 121 -13.08 -1.93 -7.78
N ARG A 122 -12.31 -2.51 -6.85
CA ARG A 122 -12.84 -3.22 -5.68
C ARG A 122 -13.62 -2.28 -4.76
N ILE A 123 -13.09 -1.10 -4.47
CA ILE A 123 -13.80 -0.09 -3.67
C ILE A 123 -15.13 0.28 -4.33
N LEU A 124 -15.16 0.49 -5.65
CA LEU A 124 -16.41 0.78 -6.36
C LEU A 124 -17.41 -0.36 -6.23
N GLN A 125 -16.98 -1.61 -6.46
CA GLN A 125 -17.85 -2.79 -6.36
C GLN A 125 -18.45 -2.94 -4.96
N ASP A 126 -17.65 -2.81 -3.92
CA ASP A 126 -18.08 -2.96 -2.53
C ASP A 126 -19.02 -1.82 -2.11
N VAL A 127 -18.78 -0.59 -2.54
CA VAL A 127 -19.68 0.56 -2.34
C VAL A 127 -21.03 0.33 -3.03
N VAL A 128 -21.01 -0.12 -4.28
CA VAL A 128 -22.24 -0.43 -5.05
C VAL A 128 -23.02 -1.56 -4.39
N ALA A 129 -22.34 -2.59 -3.93
CA ALA A 129 -22.97 -3.71 -3.22
C ALA A 129 -23.64 -3.25 -1.91
N ALA A 130 -22.98 -2.34 -1.16
CA ALA A 130 -23.48 -1.85 0.10
C ALA A 130 -24.72 -0.94 -0.03
N CYS A 131 -24.67 0.12 -0.85
CA CYS A 131 -25.70 1.15 -0.85
C CYS A 131 -26.54 1.22 -2.13
N ARG A 132 -26.20 0.49 -3.20
CA ARG A 132 -26.92 0.48 -4.50
C ARG A 132 -27.27 1.90 -4.97
N PRO A 133 -26.27 2.76 -5.21
CA PRO A 133 -26.50 4.15 -5.55
C PRO A 133 -27.11 4.29 -6.95
N VAL A 134 -27.68 5.44 -7.26
CA VAL A 134 -28.13 5.79 -8.62
C VAL A 134 -26.95 5.75 -9.59
N TRP A 135 -25.82 6.30 -9.17
CA TRP A 135 -24.52 6.20 -9.83
C TRP A 135 -23.42 6.35 -8.79
N ALA A 136 -22.24 5.86 -9.11
CA ALA A 136 -21.03 6.05 -8.30
C ALA A 136 -19.79 6.17 -9.17
N ARG A 137 -18.79 6.88 -8.65
CA ARG A 137 -17.47 7.03 -9.24
C ARG A 137 -16.42 6.98 -8.14
N VAL A 138 -15.41 6.18 -8.36
CA VAL A 138 -14.21 6.12 -7.49
C VAL A 138 -13.01 6.53 -8.32
N THR A 139 -12.29 7.55 -7.87
CA THR A 139 -11.05 8.03 -8.48
C THR A 139 -9.91 7.83 -7.48
N GLY A 140 -8.84 7.16 -7.89
CA GLY A 140 -7.61 7.02 -7.14
C GLY A 140 -6.49 7.83 -7.79
N GLU A 141 -5.94 8.79 -7.07
CA GLU A 141 -4.76 9.57 -7.46
C GLU A 141 -3.58 9.11 -6.59
N PHE A 142 -2.59 8.45 -7.20
CA PHE A 142 -1.50 7.81 -6.45
C PHE A 142 -0.23 8.63 -6.49
N THR A 143 0.47 8.68 -5.36
CA THR A 143 1.76 9.37 -5.23
C THR A 143 2.77 8.82 -6.23
N ALA A 144 3.49 9.72 -6.90
CA ALA A 144 4.46 9.35 -7.92
C ALA A 144 5.54 8.40 -7.38
N ARG A 145 5.84 7.37 -8.19
CA ARG A 145 6.94 6.44 -7.98
C ARG A 145 7.83 6.43 -9.20
N GLY A 146 9.13 6.63 -9.00
CA GLY A 146 10.08 6.70 -10.11
C GLY A 146 9.69 7.72 -11.16
N GLY A 147 9.01 8.80 -10.78
CA GLY A 147 8.52 9.84 -11.70
C GLY A 147 7.18 9.51 -12.38
N LEU A 148 6.59 8.35 -12.16
CA LEU A 148 5.28 7.98 -12.72
C LEU A 148 4.17 8.31 -11.73
N HIS A 149 3.21 9.12 -12.17
CA HIS A 149 1.97 9.43 -11.46
C HIS A 149 0.80 8.74 -12.16
N SER A 150 -0.02 8.04 -11.39
CA SER A 150 -1.16 7.28 -11.92
C SER A 150 -2.47 7.79 -11.36
N THR A 151 -3.45 7.95 -12.22
CA THR A 151 -4.85 8.20 -11.86
C THR A 151 -5.72 7.11 -12.45
N ILE A 152 -6.50 6.43 -11.63
CA ILE A 152 -7.44 5.38 -12.02
C ILE A 152 -8.85 5.86 -11.68
N GLU A 153 -9.77 5.71 -12.62
CA GLU A 153 -11.18 6.01 -12.40
C GLU A 153 -12.07 4.83 -12.77
N ALA A 154 -12.91 4.40 -11.83
CA ALA A 154 -13.94 3.40 -12.04
C ALA A 154 -15.33 4.03 -11.87
N LYS A 155 -16.33 3.58 -12.66
CA LYS A 155 -17.67 4.14 -12.74
C LYS A 155 -18.73 3.05 -12.65
N TYR A 156 -19.86 3.39 -12.01
CA TYR A 156 -21.11 2.61 -11.98
C TYR A 156 -22.25 3.55 -12.32
N PRO A 157 -23.15 3.05 -13.16
CA PRO A 157 -23.47 3.66 -14.45
C PRO A 157 -23.60 5.13 -14.44
#